data_93f6fb27b4502ab438fa4ad73dd332b9
#
_entry.id   93f6fb27b4502ab438fa4ad73dd332b9
#
_cell.length_a   1.000
_cell.length_b   1.000
_cell.length_c   1.000
_cell.angle_alpha   90.00
_cell.angle_beta   90.00
_cell.angle_gamma   90.00
#
_symmetry.space_group_name_H-M   'P 1'
#
loop_
_entity.id
_entity.type
_entity.pdbx_description
1 polymer ?
#
loop_
_entity_poly.entity_id
_entity_poly.type
_entity_poly.pdbx_seq_one_letter_code
_entity_poly.pdbx_strand_id
1 'polypeptide(L)'
;MASSIQTLTLTKTTSPSLQSPFQRPNSFNQKALRLRLKPLRCSSVSSSPRPASQPRFIQHKKEAFWFYRFLSIVYDHVINPGHWTEDMRYDALQPADLNDRNLKVVDVGGGTGFTTLGIVQKVDAKNVTILDQSPHQLAKAKEKEPLKECKIIEGDAENLPFPTDYADRYISAGSIEYWPDPQRGIKEAYRVLKIGGKACLIGPVYPTFWLSRFFADAWMLFPKEEEYIEWFKKAGFKDVQLKRIGPKWYRGVRRHGLIMGCSVTGVKPLSGDSPLQLGPIAEDVAQPVNPIVFLLRFVLGATAGGYYVLVPIYMWLKDQIVPKDRPI
;
A
#
# COMPACT_ATOMS: atom_id res chain seq x y z
N MET A 1 36.29 -37.59 40.63
CA MET A 1 36.42 -38.74 39.70
C MET A 1 36.27 -38.10 38.33
N ALA A 2 37.31 -37.63 37.73
CA ALA A 2 38.37 -38.28 36.98
C ALA A 2 37.89 -38.86 35.63
N SER A 3 38.42 -38.23 34.60
CA SER A 3 38.96 -38.82 33.34
C SER A 3 37.94 -39.01 32.19
N SER A 4 38.20 -38.75 30.92
CA SER A 4 39.48 -38.58 30.19
C SER A 4 39.25 -37.89 28.84
N ILE A 5 40.26 -37.16 28.45
CA ILE A 5 40.55 -36.58 27.15
C ILE A 5 41.06 -37.70 26.22
N GLN A 6 40.68 -37.73 24.98
CA GLN A 6 41.48 -38.38 23.92
C GLN A 6 41.59 -37.47 22.70
N THR A 7 42.81 -37.02 22.52
CA THR A 7 43.42 -36.37 21.36
C THR A 7 43.79 -37.48 20.33
N LEU A 8 43.52 -37.26 19.05
CA LEU A 8 44.14 -38.10 18.00
C LEU A 8 44.76 -37.20 16.93
N THR A 9 46.04 -37.48 16.74
CA THR A 9 47.06 -36.80 15.97
C THR A 9 47.05 -37.13 14.49
N LEU A 10 47.50 -36.17 13.69
CA LEU A 10 47.82 -36.32 12.26
C LEU A 10 48.91 -37.34 11.96
N THR A 11 48.82 -37.98 10.81
CA THR A 11 50.00 -38.48 10.08
C THR A 11 49.89 -38.14 8.57
N LYS A 12 50.94 -37.44 8.11
CA LYS A 12 51.28 -37.24 6.70
C LYS A 12 51.92 -38.50 6.14
N THR A 13 51.60 -38.87 4.90
CA THR A 13 52.49 -39.72 4.09
C THR A 13 52.65 -39.12 2.68
N THR A 14 53.92 -39.10 2.28
CA THR A 14 54.52 -38.51 1.08
C THR A 14 54.61 -39.56 -0.04
N SER A 15 54.37 -39.08 -1.28
CA SER A 15 54.89 -39.42 -2.61
C SER A 15 55.47 -40.79 -2.97
N PRO A 16 55.52 -41.25 -4.23
CA PRO A 16 56.48 -40.72 -5.18
C PRO A 16 56.04 -40.57 -6.67
N SER A 17 56.86 -39.81 -7.36
CA SER A 17 56.91 -39.49 -8.77
C SER A 17 57.22 -40.67 -9.70
N LEU A 18 56.67 -40.67 -10.92
CA LEU A 18 57.24 -41.38 -12.06
C LEU A 18 57.12 -40.50 -13.34
N GLN A 19 58.27 -40.32 -13.97
CA GLN A 19 58.53 -39.58 -15.21
C GLN A 19 58.30 -40.42 -16.44
N SER A 20 57.68 -39.79 -17.48
CA SER A 20 57.99 -39.65 -18.92
C SER A 20 57.95 -40.92 -19.84
N PRO A 21 58.06 -40.80 -21.17
CA PRO A 21 57.75 -39.72 -22.11
C PRO A 21 56.91 -40.19 -23.32
N PHE A 22 56.17 -39.36 -24.02
CA PHE A 22 55.99 -39.51 -25.46
C PHE A 22 55.61 -38.22 -26.19
N GLN A 23 56.12 -38.11 -27.38
CA GLN A 23 56.25 -37.01 -28.34
C GLN A 23 54.94 -36.36 -28.81
N ARG A 24 55.09 -35.03 -29.17
CA ARG A 24 54.11 -34.26 -29.97
C ARG A 24 54.07 -34.73 -31.43
N PRO A 25 52.94 -34.52 -32.11
CA PRO A 25 52.98 -33.77 -33.34
C PRO A 25 51.89 -32.64 -33.45
N ASN A 26 52.37 -31.52 -33.97
CA ASN A 26 51.78 -30.52 -34.86
C ASN A 26 50.30 -30.06 -34.74
N SER A 27 50.22 -28.77 -34.44
CA SER A 27 49.42 -27.71 -35.06
C SER A 27 48.01 -28.10 -35.59
N PHE A 28 46.99 -27.76 -34.82
CA PHE A 28 45.73 -27.34 -35.39
C PHE A 28 45.32 -25.98 -34.78
N ASN A 29 45.12 -25.04 -35.67
CA ASN A 29 44.76 -23.67 -35.44
C ASN A 29 43.29 -23.62 -34.96
N GLN A 30 43.03 -23.68 -33.63
CA GLN A 30 41.71 -23.39 -33.08
C GLN A 30 41.67 -21.94 -32.65
N LYS A 31 41.03 -21.11 -33.51
CA LYS A 31 40.49 -19.82 -33.11
C LYS A 31 39.53 -20.02 -31.96
N ALA A 32 40.00 -19.86 -30.73
CA ALA A 32 39.14 -19.81 -29.56
C ALA A 32 38.25 -18.58 -29.66
N LEU A 33 37.00 -18.81 -30.01
CA LEU A 33 35.94 -17.82 -29.94
C LEU A 33 35.70 -17.52 -28.45
N ARG A 34 36.40 -16.49 -27.92
CA ARG A 34 36.10 -15.95 -26.59
C ARG A 34 34.76 -15.24 -26.67
N LEU A 35 33.69 -15.97 -26.37
CA LEU A 35 32.40 -15.38 -25.98
C LEU A 35 32.66 -14.52 -24.73
N ARG A 36 32.85 -13.21 -24.93
CA ARG A 36 32.73 -12.23 -23.88
C ARG A 36 31.25 -12.23 -23.44
N LEU A 37 30.93 -13.01 -22.43
CA LEU A 37 29.72 -12.80 -21.67
C LEU A 37 29.82 -11.41 -21.06
N LYS A 38 29.12 -10.44 -21.64
CA LYS A 38 28.87 -9.16 -20.98
C LYS A 38 28.17 -9.48 -19.65
N PRO A 39 28.59 -8.91 -18.50
CA PRO A 39 27.84 -9.06 -17.30
C PRO A 39 26.42 -8.58 -17.59
N LEU A 40 25.44 -9.44 -17.33
CA LEU A 40 24.04 -9.04 -17.27
C LEU A 40 23.98 -7.91 -16.25
N ARG A 41 23.95 -6.66 -16.74
CA ARG A 41 23.47 -5.56 -15.94
C ARG A 41 22.08 -5.96 -15.52
N CYS A 42 21.92 -6.28 -14.25
CA CYS A 42 20.63 -6.24 -13.59
C CYS A 42 20.15 -4.80 -13.80
N SER A 43 19.42 -4.55 -14.88
CA SER A 43 18.66 -3.33 -15.03
C SER A 43 17.70 -3.37 -13.85
N SER A 44 17.95 -2.49 -12.88
CA SER A 44 16.89 -2.07 -11.98
C SER A 44 15.71 -1.76 -12.88
N VAL A 45 14.70 -2.63 -12.85
CA VAL A 45 13.41 -2.31 -13.44
C VAL A 45 12.93 -1.15 -12.58
N SER A 46 13.22 0.07 -13.03
CA SER A 46 12.49 1.22 -12.55
C SER A 46 11.05 0.89 -12.92
N SER A 47 10.24 0.55 -11.93
CA SER A 47 8.81 0.61 -12.11
C SER A 47 8.53 2.05 -12.49
N SER A 48 8.43 2.30 -13.79
CA SER A 48 7.87 3.55 -14.27
C SER A 48 6.56 3.74 -13.52
N PRO A 49 6.28 4.94 -12.97
CA PRO A 49 4.94 5.26 -12.52
C PRO A 49 4.01 4.81 -13.64
N ARG A 50 2.88 4.18 -13.31
CA ARG A 50 1.90 3.79 -14.32
C ARG A 50 1.73 4.97 -15.25
N PRO A 51 1.84 4.78 -16.58
CA PRO A 51 1.80 5.91 -17.51
C PRO A 51 0.59 6.77 -17.17
N ALA A 52 0.77 8.09 -17.16
CA ALA A 52 -0.29 9.08 -16.96
C ALA A 52 -1.46 8.94 -17.98
N SER A 53 -1.36 7.98 -18.88
CA SER A 53 -2.31 7.63 -19.94
C SER A 53 -3.48 6.73 -19.48
N GLN A 54 -3.49 6.20 -18.25
CA GLN A 54 -4.71 5.52 -17.78
C GLN A 54 -5.76 6.57 -17.43
N PRO A 55 -6.98 6.48 -18.03
CA PRO A 55 -8.04 7.44 -17.77
C PRO A 55 -8.58 7.25 -16.35
N ARG A 56 -7.95 7.88 -15.38
CA ARG A 56 -8.48 8.01 -14.02
C ARG A 56 -9.18 9.35 -13.88
N PHE A 57 -10.27 9.38 -13.14
CA PHE A 57 -10.99 10.60 -12.82
C PHE A 57 -10.10 11.59 -12.07
N ILE A 58 -9.42 11.12 -11.01
CA ILE A 58 -8.51 11.93 -10.21
C ILE A 58 -7.07 11.55 -10.58
N GLN A 59 -6.33 12.52 -11.12
CA GLN A 59 -4.93 12.35 -11.51
C GLN A 59 -4.00 13.37 -10.83
N HIS A 60 -4.59 14.45 -10.26
CA HIS A 60 -3.87 15.53 -9.60
C HIS A 60 -4.48 15.86 -8.25
N LYS A 61 -3.67 16.34 -7.31
CA LYS A 61 -4.13 16.76 -5.98
C LYS A 61 -5.20 17.84 -6.02
N LYS A 62 -5.11 18.79 -6.97
CA LYS A 62 -6.14 19.82 -7.19
C LYS A 62 -7.49 19.24 -7.59
N GLU A 63 -7.50 18.18 -8.38
CA GLU A 63 -8.73 17.46 -8.77
C GLU A 63 -9.35 16.78 -7.56
N ALA A 64 -8.54 16.11 -6.74
CA ALA A 64 -8.96 15.50 -5.48
C ALA A 64 -9.54 16.55 -4.53
N PHE A 65 -8.89 17.71 -4.39
CA PHE A 65 -9.39 18.82 -3.57
C PHE A 65 -10.81 19.26 -3.95
N TRP A 66 -11.07 19.52 -5.24
CA TRP A 66 -12.40 19.90 -5.72
C TRP A 66 -13.43 18.78 -5.56
N PHE A 67 -13.04 17.55 -5.83
CA PHE A 67 -13.90 16.39 -5.65
C PHE A 67 -14.36 16.25 -4.20
N TYR A 68 -13.45 16.31 -3.24
CA TYR A 68 -13.78 16.19 -1.82
C TYR A 68 -14.52 17.39 -1.26
N ARG A 69 -14.35 18.58 -1.85
CA ARG A 69 -15.17 19.74 -1.47
C ARG A 69 -16.66 19.47 -1.61
N PHE A 70 -17.07 18.80 -2.69
CA PHE A 70 -18.48 18.41 -2.90
C PHE A 70 -18.84 17.13 -2.12
N LEU A 71 -17.97 16.15 -2.13
CA LEU A 71 -18.25 14.84 -1.54
C LEU A 71 -18.34 14.89 -0.01
N SER A 72 -17.59 15.77 0.65
CA SER A 72 -17.59 15.92 2.12
C SER A 72 -18.99 16.17 2.70
N ILE A 73 -19.91 16.75 1.92
CA ILE A 73 -21.28 17.04 2.35
C ILE A 73 -22.08 15.74 2.57
N VAL A 74 -21.82 14.72 1.75
CA VAL A 74 -22.59 13.46 1.76
C VAL A 74 -21.77 12.26 2.22
N TYR A 75 -20.48 12.44 2.48
CA TYR A 75 -19.54 11.35 2.71
C TYR A 75 -19.93 10.49 3.93
N ASP A 76 -20.17 11.12 5.07
CA ASP A 76 -20.50 10.44 6.31
C ASP A 76 -21.93 9.83 6.32
N HIS A 77 -22.83 10.36 5.50
CA HIS A 77 -24.24 9.93 5.49
C HIS A 77 -24.56 8.92 4.39
N VAL A 78 -23.82 8.91 3.29
CA VAL A 78 -24.09 8.04 2.13
C VAL A 78 -22.96 7.06 1.86
N ILE A 79 -21.72 7.53 1.80
CA ILE A 79 -20.59 6.68 1.41
C ILE A 79 -20.18 5.75 2.54
N ASN A 80 -19.94 6.29 3.75
CA ASN A 80 -19.49 5.47 4.87
C ASN A 80 -20.49 4.37 5.26
N PRO A 81 -21.80 4.64 5.44
CA PRO A 81 -22.74 3.58 5.83
C PRO A 81 -22.91 2.50 4.76
N GLY A 82 -22.82 2.84 3.48
CA GLY A 82 -23.06 1.91 2.37
C GLY A 82 -21.83 1.12 1.93
N HIS A 83 -20.64 1.71 2.07
CA HIS A 83 -19.42 1.14 1.48
C HIS A 83 -18.33 0.84 2.52
N TRP A 84 -18.19 1.66 3.56
CA TRP A 84 -17.15 1.55 4.59
C TRP A 84 -17.79 1.41 5.97
N THR A 85 -18.36 0.24 6.25
CA THR A 85 -19.10 -0.02 7.48
C THR A 85 -18.19 -0.11 8.71
N GLU A 86 -18.75 0.08 9.91
CA GLU A 86 -17.97 0.03 11.15
C GLU A 86 -17.29 -1.31 11.38
N ASP A 87 -17.98 -2.41 11.10
CA ASP A 87 -17.43 -3.76 11.23
C ASP A 87 -16.27 -3.99 10.25
N MET A 88 -16.37 -3.49 9.02
CA MET A 88 -15.27 -3.51 8.06
C MET A 88 -14.08 -2.67 8.55
N ARG A 89 -14.34 -1.49 9.13
CA ARG A 89 -13.30 -0.65 9.74
C ARG A 89 -12.54 -1.37 10.84
N TYR A 90 -13.26 -2.05 11.76
CA TYR A 90 -12.61 -2.81 12.82
C TYR A 90 -11.79 -3.99 12.29
N ASP A 91 -12.33 -4.71 11.31
CA ASP A 91 -11.60 -5.80 10.64
C ASP A 91 -10.32 -5.30 9.96
N ALA A 92 -10.39 -4.14 9.32
CA ALA A 92 -9.27 -3.50 8.64
C ALA A 92 -8.17 -3.01 9.58
N LEU A 93 -8.54 -2.48 10.76
CA LEU A 93 -7.60 -1.96 11.75
C LEU A 93 -6.95 -3.06 12.60
N GLN A 94 -7.51 -4.27 12.64
CA GLN A 94 -6.98 -5.36 13.46
C GLN A 94 -5.48 -5.63 13.20
N PRO A 95 -4.97 -5.68 11.96
CA PRO A 95 -3.56 -5.96 11.71
C PRO A 95 -2.59 -4.83 12.13
N ALA A 96 -3.11 -3.66 12.48
CA ALA A 96 -2.30 -2.51 12.91
C ALA A 96 -1.73 -2.65 14.31
N ASP A 97 -2.18 -3.64 15.11
CA ASP A 97 -1.74 -3.89 16.50
C ASP A 97 -1.83 -2.63 17.39
N LEU A 98 -3.02 -2.07 17.50
CA LEU A 98 -3.31 -0.90 18.35
C LEU A 98 -3.54 -1.35 19.81
N ASN A 99 -2.55 -1.99 20.42
CA ASN A 99 -2.67 -2.70 21.70
C ASN A 99 -2.22 -1.87 22.91
N ASP A 100 -1.65 -0.68 22.67
CA ASP A 100 -1.18 0.23 23.73
C ASP A 100 -1.82 1.61 23.52
N ARG A 101 -2.42 2.16 24.56
CA ARG A 101 -3.07 3.47 24.53
C ARG A 101 -2.09 4.63 24.34
N ASN A 102 -0.81 4.42 24.62
CA ASN A 102 0.23 5.43 24.50
C ASN A 102 0.91 5.47 23.12
N LEU A 103 0.53 4.59 22.20
CA LEU A 103 1.08 4.59 20.85
C LEU A 103 0.89 5.96 20.18
N LYS A 104 1.95 6.50 19.62
CA LYS A 104 1.87 7.68 18.76
C LYS A 104 1.44 7.25 17.37
N VAL A 105 0.24 7.65 16.97
CA VAL A 105 -0.38 7.25 15.70
C VAL A 105 -0.54 8.45 14.78
N VAL A 106 -0.22 8.26 13.51
CA VAL A 106 -0.57 9.19 12.42
C VAL A 106 -1.58 8.51 11.49
N ASP A 107 -2.73 9.14 11.32
CA ASP A 107 -3.79 8.73 10.38
C ASP A 107 -3.75 9.65 9.17
N VAL A 108 -3.18 9.17 8.07
CA VAL A 108 -2.88 9.94 6.87
C VAL A 108 -3.95 9.73 5.80
N GLY A 109 -4.50 10.82 5.30
CA GLY A 109 -5.72 10.80 4.51
C GLY A 109 -6.93 10.46 5.38
N GLY A 110 -6.91 10.88 6.66
CA GLY A 110 -7.94 10.54 7.64
C GLY A 110 -9.31 11.18 7.38
N GLY A 111 -9.37 12.16 6.49
CA GLY A 111 -10.61 12.76 5.99
C GLY A 111 -11.50 13.29 7.11
N THR A 112 -12.75 12.82 7.15
CA THR A 112 -13.72 13.16 8.20
C THR A 112 -13.44 12.48 9.54
N GLY A 113 -12.35 11.69 9.65
CA GLY A 113 -11.98 10.98 10.87
C GLY A 113 -12.74 9.67 11.10
N PHE A 114 -13.40 9.12 10.08
CA PHE A 114 -14.19 7.88 10.25
C PHE A 114 -13.31 6.69 10.70
N THR A 115 -12.13 6.53 10.10
CA THR A 115 -11.15 5.51 10.53
C THR A 115 -10.57 5.85 11.90
N THR A 116 -10.28 7.14 12.14
CA THR A 116 -9.76 7.62 13.42
C THR A 116 -10.70 7.31 14.60
N LEU A 117 -12.02 7.33 14.41
CA LEU A 117 -12.98 6.88 15.43
C LEU A 117 -12.71 5.44 15.90
N GLY A 118 -12.23 4.57 15.01
CA GLY A 118 -11.81 3.21 15.39
C GLY A 118 -10.46 3.18 16.11
N ILE A 119 -9.55 4.08 15.75
CA ILE A 119 -8.22 4.20 16.36
C ILE A 119 -8.34 4.68 17.82
N VAL A 120 -9.11 5.75 18.07
CA VAL A 120 -9.24 6.34 19.41
C VAL A 120 -9.99 5.46 20.42
N GLN A 121 -10.63 4.41 19.97
CA GLN A 121 -11.16 3.37 20.88
C GLN A 121 -10.04 2.53 21.51
N LYS A 122 -8.88 2.47 20.88
CA LYS A 122 -7.72 1.65 21.29
C LYS A 122 -6.55 2.49 21.80
N VAL A 123 -6.37 3.70 21.25
CA VAL A 123 -5.27 4.63 21.54
C VAL A 123 -5.85 5.92 22.09
N ASP A 124 -5.18 6.56 23.04
CA ASP A 124 -5.64 7.84 23.57
C ASP A 124 -5.62 8.91 22.49
N ALA A 125 -6.71 9.65 22.33
CA ALA A 125 -6.91 10.62 21.24
C ALA A 125 -5.81 11.68 21.17
N LYS A 126 -5.26 12.11 22.31
CA LYS A 126 -4.11 13.05 22.39
C LYS A 126 -2.84 12.56 21.70
N ASN A 127 -2.70 11.24 21.52
CA ASN A 127 -1.57 10.60 20.86
C ASN A 127 -1.81 10.36 19.35
N VAL A 128 -2.99 10.72 18.84
CA VAL A 128 -3.39 10.51 17.44
C VAL A 128 -3.34 11.84 16.69
N THR A 129 -2.68 11.83 15.54
CA THR A 129 -2.69 12.94 14.59
C THR A 129 -3.43 12.54 13.33
N ILE A 130 -4.45 13.30 12.97
CA ILE A 130 -5.18 13.19 11.70
C ILE A 130 -4.54 14.15 10.71
N LEU A 131 -4.16 13.66 9.54
CA LEU A 131 -3.63 14.47 8.44
C LEU A 131 -4.45 14.23 7.18
N ASP A 132 -4.89 15.28 6.53
CA ASP A 132 -5.56 15.23 5.23
C ASP A 132 -5.27 16.50 4.42
N GLN A 133 -5.33 16.41 3.10
CA GLN A 133 -5.15 17.57 2.21
C GLN A 133 -6.41 18.45 2.11
N SER A 134 -7.58 17.95 2.55
CA SER A 134 -8.86 18.64 2.41
C SER A 134 -9.27 19.32 3.70
N PRO A 135 -9.20 20.66 3.80
CA PRO A 135 -9.66 21.39 4.98
C PRO A 135 -11.15 21.18 5.25
N HIS A 136 -11.96 20.89 4.21
CA HIS A 136 -13.38 20.63 4.36
C HIS A 136 -13.65 19.28 5.06
N GLN A 137 -12.84 18.25 4.76
CA GLN A 137 -12.91 16.97 5.43
C GLN A 137 -12.45 17.10 6.89
N LEU A 138 -11.35 17.80 7.13
CA LEU A 138 -10.81 18.04 8.47
C LEU A 138 -11.77 18.86 9.35
N ALA A 139 -12.52 19.80 8.76
CA ALA A 139 -13.57 20.52 9.48
C ALA A 139 -14.63 19.56 10.05
N LYS A 140 -15.04 18.56 9.27
CA LYS A 140 -15.96 17.51 9.75
C LYS A 140 -15.36 16.61 10.83
N ALA A 141 -14.07 16.31 10.75
CA ALA A 141 -13.37 15.57 11.79
C ALA A 141 -13.38 16.35 13.12
N LYS A 142 -13.16 17.66 13.09
CA LYS A 142 -13.17 18.56 14.27
C LYS A 142 -14.51 18.64 14.97
N GLU A 143 -15.63 18.42 14.25
CA GLU A 143 -16.97 18.42 14.80
C GLU A 143 -17.25 17.17 15.69
N LYS A 144 -16.46 16.09 15.56
CA LYS A 144 -16.70 14.82 16.23
C LYS A 144 -16.10 14.80 17.64
N GLU A 145 -16.94 14.64 18.65
CA GLU A 145 -16.56 14.66 20.08
C GLU A 145 -15.38 13.74 20.42
N PRO A 146 -15.34 12.47 19.96
CA PRO A 146 -14.23 11.57 20.30
C PRO A 146 -12.87 12.00 19.70
N LEU A 147 -12.86 12.92 18.75
CA LEU A 147 -11.66 13.38 18.03
C LEU A 147 -11.14 14.75 18.52
N LYS A 148 -11.79 15.36 19.49
CA LYS A 148 -11.45 16.73 19.96
C LYS A 148 -10.01 16.84 20.50
N GLU A 149 -9.50 15.80 21.12
CA GLU A 149 -8.12 15.77 21.63
C GLU A 149 -7.09 15.37 20.58
N CYS A 150 -7.54 14.91 19.40
CA CYS A 150 -6.62 14.58 18.32
C CYS A 150 -5.97 15.84 17.75
N LYS A 151 -4.71 15.74 17.37
CA LYS A 151 -4.08 16.77 16.54
C LYS A 151 -4.61 16.64 15.11
N ILE A 152 -5.18 17.70 14.56
CA ILE A 152 -5.75 17.71 13.21
C ILE A 152 -4.99 18.73 12.38
N ILE A 153 -4.31 18.28 11.33
CA ILE A 153 -3.44 19.11 10.48
C ILE A 153 -3.73 18.88 8.99
N GLU A 154 -3.60 19.93 8.22
CA GLU A 154 -3.59 19.85 6.75
C GLU A 154 -2.20 19.42 6.28
N GLY A 155 -2.15 18.51 5.29
CA GLY A 155 -0.88 18.02 4.77
C GLY A 155 -1.05 17.02 3.63
N ASP A 156 0.09 16.68 3.05
CA ASP A 156 0.22 15.82 1.89
C ASP A 156 0.80 14.46 2.29
N ALA A 157 0.13 13.37 1.88
CA ALA A 157 0.58 12.00 2.13
C ALA A 157 1.92 11.67 1.47
N GLU A 158 2.25 12.36 0.37
CA GLU A 158 3.50 12.17 -0.36
C GLU A 158 4.65 13.07 0.13
N ASN A 159 4.37 13.97 1.10
CA ASN A 159 5.34 14.85 1.75
C ASN A 159 4.87 15.18 3.18
N LEU A 160 5.08 14.26 4.09
CA LEU A 160 4.55 14.33 5.46
C LEU A 160 5.31 15.36 6.32
N PRO A 161 4.60 16.25 7.03
CA PRO A 161 5.21 17.28 7.89
C PRO A 161 5.66 16.72 9.25
N PHE A 162 6.18 15.50 9.27
CA PHE A 162 6.70 14.87 10.46
C PHE A 162 8.20 14.56 10.29
N PRO A 163 8.99 14.60 11.38
CA PRO A 163 10.36 14.15 11.31
C PRO A 163 10.44 12.63 11.03
N THR A 164 11.62 12.20 10.58
CA THR A 164 11.97 10.78 10.49
C THR A 164 11.89 10.13 11.88
N ASP A 165 11.46 8.87 11.97
CA ASP A 165 11.33 8.10 13.21
C ASP A 165 10.39 8.73 14.27
N TYR A 166 9.25 9.26 13.84
CA TYR A 166 8.30 10.01 14.68
C TYR A 166 7.21 9.15 15.33
N ALA A 167 6.55 8.27 14.54
CA ALA A 167 5.33 7.57 14.93
C ALA A 167 5.56 6.07 15.22
N ASP A 168 4.78 5.51 16.14
CA ASP A 168 4.76 4.07 16.40
C ASP A 168 3.87 3.32 15.40
N ARG A 169 2.82 3.99 14.90
CA ARG A 169 1.88 3.46 13.90
C ARG A 169 1.59 4.50 12.83
N TYR A 170 1.58 4.05 11.60
CA TYR A 170 1.09 4.79 10.45
C TYR A 170 -0.16 4.09 9.93
N ILE A 171 -1.27 4.79 9.89
CA ILE A 171 -2.54 4.29 9.35
C ILE A 171 -2.91 5.16 8.16
N SER A 172 -3.46 4.55 7.11
CA SER A 172 -4.10 5.27 6.01
C SER A 172 -5.21 4.40 5.45
N ALA A 173 -6.41 4.94 5.34
CA ALA A 173 -7.58 4.19 4.89
C ALA A 173 -8.39 4.97 3.85
N GLY A 174 -8.64 4.36 2.68
CA GLY A 174 -9.42 4.98 1.62
C GLY A 174 -8.78 6.26 1.06
N SER A 175 -7.46 6.31 0.97
CA SER A 175 -6.71 7.49 0.56
C SER A 175 -5.73 7.22 -0.60
N ILE A 176 -5.08 6.05 -0.61
CA ILE A 176 -4.07 5.71 -1.63
C ILE A 176 -4.60 5.79 -3.06
N GLU A 177 -5.88 5.54 -3.26
CA GLU A 177 -6.55 5.60 -4.54
C GLU A 177 -6.51 6.99 -5.20
N TYR A 178 -6.23 8.01 -4.41
CA TYR A 178 -6.15 9.40 -4.83
C TYR A 178 -4.71 9.95 -4.90
N TRP A 179 -3.71 9.15 -4.49
CA TRP A 179 -2.33 9.59 -4.55
C TRP A 179 -1.80 9.55 -5.98
N PRO A 180 -1.23 10.64 -6.50
CA PRO A 180 -0.56 10.64 -7.80
C PRO A 180 0.61 9.63 -7.87
N ASP A 181 1.41 9.54 -6.80
CA ASP A 181 2.53 8.61 -6.66
C ASP A 181 2.40 7.78 -5.37
N PRO A 182 1.65 6.66 -5.39
CA PRO A 182 1.47 5.79 -4.23
C PRO A 182 2.79 5.29 -3.62
N GLN A 183 3.80 5.04 -4.46
CA GLN A 183 5.10 4.58 -4.00
C GLN A 183 5.80 5.64 -3.13
N ARG A 184 5.61 6.93 -3.46
CA ARG A 184 6.13 8.06 -2.68
C ARG A 184 5.44 8.15 -1.32
N GLY A 185 4.12 8.05 -1.27
CA GLY A 185 3.39 8.04 -0.01
C GLY A 185 3.79 6.89 0.91
N ILE A 186 4.02 5.70 0.35
CA ILE A 186 4.51 4.54 1.13
C ILE A 186 5.97 4.73 1.58
N LYS A 187 6.80 5.41 0.78
CA LYS A 187 8.16 5.83 1.20
C LYS A 187 8.11 6.79 2.40
N GLU A 188 7.19 7.75 2.39
CA GLU A 188 6.97 8.67 3.51
C GLU A 188 6.43 7.93 4.75
N ALA A 189 5.53 6.96 4.58
CA ALA A 189 5.09 6.10 5.68
C ALA A 189 6.27 5.37 6.36
N TYR A 190 7.21 4.85 5.56
CA TYR A 190 8.44 4.25 6.10
C TYR A 190 9.27 5.28 6.86
N ARG A 191 9.52 6.46 6.27
CA ARG A 191 10.36 7.50 6.87
C ARG A 191 9.85 7.91 8.25
N VAL A 192 8.56 8.20 8.37
CA VAL A 192 7.97 8.74 9.61
C VAL A 192 7.80 7.70 10.71
N LEU A 193 7.81 6.41 10.41
CA LEU A 193 7.73 5.37 11.43
C LEU A 193 9.04 5.23 12.20
N LYS A 194 8.95 4.97 13.51
CA LYS A 194 10.08 4.52 14.32
C LYS A 194 10.53 3.12 13.92
N ILE A 195 11.74 2.74 14.31
CA ILE A 195 12.19 1.34 14.21
C ILE A 195 11.20 0.43 14.96
N GLY A 196 10.82 -0.69 14.35
CA GLY A 196 9.79 -1.58 14.87
C GLY A 196 8.36 -1.03 14.72
N GLY A 197 8.20 0.21 14.27
CA GLY A 197 6.90 0.79 13.96
C GLY A 197 6.22 0.09 12.79
N LYS A 198 4.89 0.08 12.79
CA LYS A 198 4.07 -0.65 11.82
C LYS A 198 3.24 0.30 10.98
N ALA A 199 3.32 0.16 9.66
CA ALA A 199 2.35 0.75 8.73
C ALA A 199 1.15 -0.17 8.56
N CYS A 200 -0.04 0.42 8.41
CA CYS A 200 -1.28 -0.25 8.03
C CYS A 200 -1.99 0.61 6.97
N LEU A 201 -1.94 0.15 5.74
CA LEU A 201 -2.58 0.80 4.60
C LEU A 201 -3.81 0.02 4.20
N ILE A 202 -4.95 0.69 4.16
CA ILE A 202 -6.25 0.10 3.88
C ILE A 202 -6.78 0.74 2.60
N GLY A 203 -7.07 -0.07 1.59
CA GLY A 203 -7.51 0.46 0.31
C GLY A 203 -8.26 -0.55 -0.56
N PRO A 204 -8.73 -0.10 -1.73
CA PRO A 204 -9.45 -0.93 -2.68
C PRO A 204 -8.51 -1.92 -3.36
N VAL A 205 -9.07 -3.01 -3.88
CA VAL A 205 -8.34 -4.00 -4.67
C VAL A 205 -8.90 -4.07 -6.07
N TYR A 206 -8.03 -4.17 -7.07
CA TYR A 206 -8.42 -4.26 -8.47
C TYR A 206 -9.34 -5.46 -8.70
N PRO A 207 -10.55 -5.27 -9.22
CA PRO A 207 -11.53 -6.33 -9.35
C PRO A 207 -11.18 -7.33 -10.45
N THR A 208 -11.75 -8.54 -10.38
CA THR A 208 -11.53 -9.60 -11.39
C THR A 208 -12.61 -9.65 -12.47
N PHE A 209 -13.80 -9.07 -12.22
CA PHE A 209 -14.89 -9.05 -13.18
C PHE A 209 -14.71 -7.91 -14.19
N TRP A 210 -14.94 -8.16 -15.47
CA TRP A 210 -14.66 -7.22 -16.56
C TRP A 210 -15.36 -5.86 -16.43
N LEU A 211 -16.65 -5.86 -16.05
CA LEU A 211 -17.41 -4.62 -15.89
C LEU A 211 -16.91 -3.80 -14.69
N SER A 212 -16.59 -4.48 -13.59
CA SER A 212 -15.97 -3.83 -12.44
C SER A 212 -14.61 -3.23 -12.79
N ARG A 213 -13.79 -3.91 -13.62
CA ARG A 213 -12.52 -3.38 -14.12
C ARG A 213 -12.71 -2.11 -14.95
N PHE A 214 -13.68 -2.11 -15.86
CA PHE A 214 -13.99 -0.93 -16.67
C PHE A 214 -14.28 0.28 -15.79
N PHE A 215 -15.12 0.14 -14.78
CA PHE A 215 -15.43 1.25 -13.87
C PHE A 215 -14.28 1.59 -12.92
N ALA A 216 -13.49 0.61 -12.48
CA ALA A 216 -12.28 0.87 -11.68
C ALA A 216 -11.27 1.71 -12.45
N ASP A 217 -11.00 1.34 -13.70
CA ASP A 217 -10.06 2.06 -14.57
C ASP A 217 -10.52 3.49 -14.89
N ALA A 218 -11.83 3.71 -14.93
CA ALA A 218 -12.42 5.01 -15.22
C ALA A 218 -12.42 5.95 -13.99
N TRP A 219 -12.42 5.42 -12.78
CA TRP A 219 -12.66 6.21 -11.56
C TRP A 219 -11.37 6.63 -10.86
N MET A 220 -10.69 5.71 -10.20
CA MET A 220 -9.55 6.00 -9.33
C MET A 220 -8.52 4.88 -9.38
N LEU A 221 -7.46 4.96 -8.61
CA LEU A 221 -6.50 3.88 -8.53
C LEU A 221 -7.07 2.70 -7.73
N PHE A 222 -7.19 1.55 -8.38
CA PHE A 222 -7.42 0.26 -7.74
C PHE A 222 -6.15 -0.58 -7.90
N PRO A 223 -5.28 -0.64 -6.89
CA PRO A 223 -4.07 -1.46 -6.97
C PRO A 223 -4.42 -2.95 -6.95
N LYS A 224 -3.58 -3.76 -7.57
CA LYS A 224 -3.59 -5.20 -7.35
C LYS A 224 -2.95 -5.53 -6.00
N GLU A 225 -3.27 -6.69 -5.45
CA GLU A 225 -2.69 -7.14 -4.17
C GLU A 225 -1.16 -7.22 -4.22
N GLU A 226 -0.62 -7.67 -5.37
CA GLU A 226 0.81 -7.78 -5.60
C GLU A 226 1.49 -6.41 -5.65
N GLU A 227 0.82 -5.37 -6.18
CA GLU A 227 1.35 -3.99 -6.21
C GLU A 227 1.51 -3.42 -4.81
N TYR A 228 0.53 -3.62 -3.92
CA TYR A 228 0.65 -3.21 -2.51
C TYR A 228 1.87 -3.86 -1.84
N ILE A 229 2.01 -5.18 -1.99
CA ILE A 229 3.13 -5.93 -1.41
C ILE A 229 4.46 -5.45 -1.98
N GLU A 230 4.53 -5.22 -3.28
CA GLU A 230 5.73 -4.75 -3.97
C GLU A 230 6.13 -3.34 -3.49
N TRP A 231 5.18 -2.41 -3.38
CA TRP A 231 5.43 -1.04 -2.91
C TRP A 231 5.99 -1.01 -1.50
N PHE A 232 5.42 -1.81 -0.59
CA PHE A 232 5.92 -1.93 0.78
C PHE A 232 7.35 -2.50 0.80
N LYS A 233 7.60 -3.58 0.08
CA LYS A 233 8.94 -4.20 -0.01
C LYS A 233 9.97 -3.24 -0.60
N LYS A 234 9.64 -2.51 -1.66
CA LYS A 234 10.51 -1.50 -2.28
C LYS A 234 10.82 -0.35 -1.32
N ALA A 235 9.87 0.08 -0.53
CA ALA A 235 10.09 1.10 0.49
C ALA A 235 10.99 0.62 1.65
N GLY A 236 11.24 -0.68 1.77
CA GLY A 236 12.13 -1.26 2.79
C GLY A 236 11.42 -1.97 3.94
N PHE A 237 10.10 -2.00 3.95
CA PHE A 237 9.33 -2.71 4.96
C PHE A 237 9.63 -4.22 4.98
N LYS A 238 9.63 -4.81 6.17
CA LYS A 238 9.68 -6.26 6.42
C LYS A 238 8.34 -6.75 6.95
N ASP A 239 8.19 -8.08 7.00
CA ASP A 239 6.98 -8.75 7.49
C ASP A 239 5.71 -8.21 6.82
N VAL A 240 5.81 -8.01 5.50
CA VAL A 240 4.70 -7.46 4.70
C VAL A 240 3.61 -8.50 4.59
N GLN A 241 2.42 -8.15 5.12
CA GLN A 241 1.24 -9.01 5.10
C GLN A 241 0.08 -8.27 4.45
N LEU A 242 -0.77 -9.02 3.77
CA LEU A 242 -2.01 -8.52 3.19
C LEU A 242 -3.18 -9.37 3.67
N LYS A 243 -4.20 -8.71 4.20
CA LYS A 243 -5.45 -9.31 4.62
C LYS A 243 -6.58 -8.72 3.80
N ARG A 244 -7.37 -9.54 3.12
CA ARG A 244 -8.64 -9.10 2.52
C ARG A 244 -9.64 -8.76 3.61
N ILE A 245 -10.35 -7.68 3.45
CA ILE A 245 -11.32 -7.17 4.41
C ILE A 245 -12.69 -6.98 3.76
N GLY A 246 -13.70 -6.97 4.58
CA GLY A 246 -15.07 -6.71 4.13
C GLY A 246 -16.05 -6.64 5.30
N PRO A 247 -17.27 -6.18 5.06
CA PRO A 247 -18.32 -6.21 6.06
C PRO A 247 -18.71 -7.66 6.42
N LYS A 248 -19.42 -7.86 7.53
CA LYS A 248 -19.79 -9.19 8.05
C LYS A 248 -20.53 -10.08 7.05
N TRP A 249 -21.26 -9.50 6.12
CA TRP A 249 -21.95 -10.23 5.06
C TRP A 249 -21.03 -10.66 3.91
N TYR A 250 -19.81 -10.09 3.80
CA TYR A 250 -18.87 -10.42 2.74
C TYR A 250 -18.23 -11.78 2.98
N ARG A 251 -18.40 -12.68 2.02
CA ARG A 251 -17.92 -14.08 2.08
C ARG A 251 -16.87 -14.40 1.02
N GLY A 252 -16.13 -13.39 0.61
CA GLY A 252 -15.06 -13.52 -0.37
C GLY A 252 -15.50 -13.36 -1.81
N VAL A 253 -14.53 -13.40 -2.72
CA VAL A 253 -14.71 -13.19 -4.16
C VAL A 253 -15.20 -14.45 -4.82
N ARG A 254 -16.29 -14.37 -5.56
CA ARG A 254 -16.75 -15.46 -6.42
C ARG A 254 -17.08 -14.98 -7.83
N ARG A 255 -18.36 -14.83 -8.18
CA ARG A 255 -18.78 -14.57 -9.54
C ARG A 255 -18.65 -13.12 -9.99
N HIS A 256 -18.70 -12.19 -9.07
CA HIS A 256 -18.70 -10.75 -9.39
C HIS A 256 -17.29 -10.13 -9.39
N GLY A 257 -16.28 -10.90 -8.94
CA GLY A 257 -14.90 -10.44 -8.91
C GLY A 257 -14.66 -9.20 -8.06
N LEU A 258 -15.61 -8.86 -7.17
CA LEU A 258 -15.43 -7.73 -6.26
C LEU A 258 -14.71 -8.17 -5.01
N ILE A 259 -13.57 -7.56 -4.75
CA ILE A 259 -12.87 -7.60 -3.47
C ILE A 259 -13.19 -6.30 -2.76
N MET A 260 -13.80 -6.37 -1.58
CA MET A 260 -14.26 -5.17 -0.86
C MET A 260 -13.09 -4.24 -0.50
N GLY A 261 -11.95 -4.82 -0.11
CA GLY A 261 -10.73 -4.11 0.15
C GLY A 261 -9.65 -5.00 0.75
N CYS A 262 -8.51 -4.42 1.04
CA CYS A 262 -7.44 -5.08 1.77
C CYS A 262 -6.84 -4.15 2.82
N SER A 263 -6.26 -4.76 3.85
CA SER A 263 -5.38 -4.13 4.83
C SER A 263 -3.98 -4.70 4.63
N VAL A 264 -3.03 -3.83 4.32
CA VAL A 264 -1.62 -4.20 4.08
C VAL A 264 -0.78 -3.62 5.20
N THR A 265 0.00 -4.48 5.84
CA THR A 265 0.90 -4.06 6.93
C THR A 265 2.35 -4.36 6.59
N GLY A 266 3.25 -3.60 7.21
CA GLY A 266 4.68 -3.84 7.15
C GLY A 266 5.37 -3.18 8.34
N VAL A 267 6.49 -3.74 8.77
CA VAL A 267 7.27 -3.27 9.91
C VAL A 267 8.52 -2.57 9.40
N LYS A 268 8.86 -1.41 9.96
CA LYS A 268 10.11 -0.71 9.70
C LYS A 268 11.28 -1.40 10.43
N PRO A 269 12.23 -2.00 9.71
CA PRO A 269 13.31 -2.77 10.35
C PRO A 269 14.48 -1.92 10.83
N LEU A 270 14.69 -0.74 10.26
CA LEU A 270 15.85 0.12 10.50
C LEU A 270 15.42 1.57 10.65
N SER A 271 16.09 2.30 11.55
CA SER A 271 15.94 3.75 11.72
C SER A 271 16.39 4.52 10.47
N GLY A 272 15.85 5.71 10.29
CA GLY A 272 16.19 6.59 9.16
C GLY A 272 15.23 6.50 7.99
N ASP A 273 15.68 7.02 6.87
CA ASP A 273 14.89 7.11 5.65
C ASP A 273 14.74 5.77 4.91
N SER A 274 13.74 5.71 4.04
CA SER A 274 13.54 4.58 3.15
C SER A 274 14.73 4.40 2.20
N PRO A 275 15.18 3.17 1.96
CA PRO A 275 16.25 2.90 0.98
C PRO A 275 15.83 3.20 -0.47
N LEU A 276 14.54 3.42 -0.71
CA LEU A 276 14.00 3.67 -2.03
C LEU A 276 14.37 5.07 -2.53
N GLN A 277 15.02 5.14 -3.69
CA GLN A 277 15.24 6.39 -4.41
C GLN A 277 14.14 6.58 -5.46
N LEU A 278 13.52 7.76 -5.46
CA LEU A 278 12.49 8.16 -6.40
C LEU A 278 12.94 9.37 -7.20
N GLY A 279 12.45 9.48 -8.44
CA GLY A 279 12.62 10.66 -9.28
C GLY A 279 11.87 11.89 -8.77
N PRO A 280 11.81 12.99 -9.55
CA PRO A 280 11.04 14.19 -9.22
C PRO A 280 9.57 13.86 -8.99
N ILE A 281 8.86 14.76 -8.32
CA ILE A 281 7.43 14.61 -8.05
C ILE A 281 6.68 14.65 -9.39
N ALA A 282 5.84 13.65 -9.64
CA ALA A 282 5.13 13.52 -10.93
C ALA A 282 4.23 14.73 -11.22
N GLU A 283 3.69 15.37 -10.20
CA GLU A 283 2.81 16.54 -10.30
C GLU A 283 3.56 17.80 -10.76
N ASP A 284 4.85 17.93 -10.44
CA ASP A 284 5.69 19.06 -10.87
C ASP A 284 6.02 19.01 -12.37
N VAL A 285 5.92 17.84 -12.98
CA VAL A 285 6.17 17.63 -14.42
C VAL A 285 4.90 17.47 -15.24
N ALA A 286 3.73 17.34 -14.61
CA ALA A 286 2.47 17.12 -15.31
C ALA A 286 1.86 18.45 -15.82
N GLN A 287 1.37 18.42 -17.07
CA GLN A 287 0.65 19.56 -17.66
C GLN A 287 -0.74 19.69 -16.99
N PRO A 288 -1.24 20.94 -16.80
CA PRO A 288 -2.60 21.18 -16.32
C PRO A 288 -3.63 20.51 -17.23
N VAL A 289 -4.64 19.86 -16.65
CA VAL A 289 -5.67 19.18 -17.42
C VAL A 289 -6.63 20.20 -18.04
N ASN A 290 -6.98 19.98 -19.30
CA ASN A 290 -8.00 20.77 -19.99
C ASN A 290 -9.35 20.66 -19.23
N PRO A 291 -10.05 21.79 -18.92
CA PRO A 291 -11.29 21.77 -18.16
C PRO A 291 -12.39 20.90 -18.74
N ILE A 292 -12.47 20.78 -20.07
CA ILE A 292 -13.47 19.91 -20.74
C ILE A 292 -13.13 18.44 -20.49
N VAL A 293 -11.87 18.06 -20.61
CA VAL A 293 -11.40 16.70 -20.31
C VAL A 293 -11.62 16.37 -18.83
N PHE A 294 -11.39 17.32 -17.93
CA PHE A 294 -11.70 17.15 -16.51
C PHE A 294 -13.19 16.92 -16.28
N LEU A 295 -14.08 17.71 -16.89
CA LEU A 295 -15.53 17.52 -16.77
C LEU A 295 -15.99 16.16 -17.28
N LEU A 296 -15.48 15.70 -18.43
CA LEU A 296 -15.81 14.37 -18.97
C LEU A 296 -15.33 13.27 -18.04
N ARG A 297 -14.15 13.37 -17.49
CA ARG A 297 -13.62 12.43 -16.49
C ARG A 297 -14.44 12.45 -15.21
N PHE A 298 -14.91 13.63 -14.79
CA PHE A 298 -15.76 13.80 -13.61
C PHE A 298 -17.09 13.03 -13.79
N VAL A 299 -17.76 13.19 -14.92
CA VAL A 299 -19.03 12.49 -15.21
C VAL A 299 -18.81 10.98 -15.25
N LEU A 300 -17.74 10.51 -15.90
CA LEU A 300 -17.40 9.11 -15.96
C LEU A 300 -17.07 8.53 -14.57
N GLY A 301 -16.28 9.27 -13.78
CA GLY A 301 -15.93 8.91 -12.41
C GLY A 301 -17.14 8.86 -11.47
N ALA A 302 -18.06 9.84 -11.58
CA ALA A 302 -19.30 9.85 -10.81
C ALA A 302 -20.21 8.64 -11.18
N THR A 303 -20.25 8.26 -12.45
CA THR A 303 -20.97 7.06 -12.91
C THR A 303 -20.34 5.79 -12.35
N ALA A 304 -19.00 5.71 -12.36
CA ALA A 304 -18.26 4.60 -11.78
C ALA A 304 -18.47 4.52 -10.26
N GLY A 305 -18.45 5.66 -9.55
CA GLY A 305 -18.77 5.73 -8.14
C GLY A 305 -20.18 5.19 -7.84
N GLY A 306 -21.17 5.55 -8.66
CA GLY A 306 -22.53 5.00 -8.57
C GLY A 306 -22.54 3.47 -8.71
N TYR A 307 -21.81 2.93 -9.66
CA TYR A 307 -21.66 1.49 -9.81
C TYR A 307 -21.13 0.83 -8.55
N TYR A 308 -20.02 1.37 -7.97
CA TYR A 308 -19.40 0.81 -6.77
C TYR A 308 -20.23 0.99 -5.49
N VAL A 309 -21.22 1.89 -5.46
CA VAL A 309 -22.21 1.97 -4.39
C VAL A 309 -23.30 0.89 -4.56
N LEU A 310 -23.73 0.64 -5.79
CA LEU A 310 -24.80 -0.33 -6.06
C LEU A 310 -24.34 -1.79 -5.93
N VAL A 311 -23.09 -2.12 -6.26
CA VAL A 311 -22.60 -3.51 -6.19
C VAL A 311 -22.60 -4.07 -4.78
N PRO A 312 -22.13 -3.38 -3.73
CA PRO A 312 -22.26 -3.84 -2.35
C PRO A 312 -23.71 -4.07 -1.92
N ILE A 313 -24.63 -3.21 -2.31
CA ILE A 313 -26.06 -3.39 -2.04
C ILE A 313 -26.58 -4.68 -2.69
N TYR A 314 -26.27 -4.90 -3.96
CA TYR A 314 -26.59 -6.14 -4.66
C TYR A 314 -26.00 -7.37 -3.97
N MET A 315 -24.75 -7.31 -3.54
CA MET A 315 -24.09 -8.41 -2.83
C MET A 315 -24.73 -8.67 -1.47
N TRP A 316 -25.12 -7.61 -0.74
CA TRP A 316 -25.84 -7.74 0.52
C TRP A 316 -27.21 -8.40 0.33
N LEU A 317 -27.99 -7.97 -0.66
CA LEU A 317 -29.27 -8.63 -1.00
C LEU A 317 -29.06 -10.11 -1.35
N LYS A 318 -28.00 -10.41 -2.07
CA LYS A 318 -27.64 -11.78 -2.45
C LYS A 318 -27.24 -12.63 -1.24
N ASP A 319 -26.58 -12.02 -0.21
CA ASP A 319 -26.28 -12.69 1.05
C ASP A 319 -27.53 -13.18 1.79
N GLN A 320 -28.69 -12.52 1.61
CA GLN A 320 -29.95 -12.95 2.23
C GLN A 320 -30.52 -14.20 1.58
N ILE A 321 -30.18 -14.49 0.32
CA ILE A 321 -30.78 -15.56 -0.49
C ILE A 321 -29.83 -16.77 -0.59
N VAL A 322 -28.51 -16.52 -0.71
CA VAL A 322 -27.53 -17.58 -0.92
C VAL A 322 -27.21 -18.30 0.41
N PRO A 323 -27.17 -19.65 0.44
CA PRO A 323 -26.79 -20.41 1.63
C PRO A 323 -25.46 -19.93 2.25
N LYS A 324 -25.37 -19.92 3.60
CA LYS A 324 -24.24 -19.33 4.33
C LYS A 324 -22.92 -20.10 4.13
N ASP A 325 -22.96 -21.35 3.71
CA ASP A 325 -21.81 -22.18 3.38
C ASP A 325 -21.21 -21.89 2.00
N ARG A 326 -21.84 -21.00 1.23
CA ARG A 326 -21.39 -20.61 -0.11
C ARG A 326 -20.91 -19.16 -0.19
N PRO A 327 -19.80 -18.89 -0.89
CA PRO A 327 -19.40 -17.52 -1.19
C PRO A 327 -20.41 -16.83 -2.13
N ILE A 328 -20.55 -15.53 -1.99
CA ILE A 328 -21.51 -14.70 -2.74
C ILE A 328 -20.94 -14.29 -4.09
#